data_35e90b3fb4783507556ec3d807fb52b7
#
_entry.id   35e90b3fb4783507556ec3d807fb52b7
#
_cell.length_a   1.000
_cell.length_b   1.000
_cell.length_c   1.000
_cell.angle_alpha   90.00
_cell.angle_beta   90.00
_cell.angle_gamma   90.00
#
_symmetry.space_group_name_H-M   'P 1'
#
loop_
_entity.id
_entity.type
_entity.pdbx_description
1 polymer ?
#
loop_
_entity_poly.entity_id
_entity_poly.type
_entity_poly.pdbx_seq_one_letter_code
_entity_poly.pdbx_strand_id
1 'polypeptide(L)'
;MVKSQIPGSRSHGLATAIDGQPFPPLLDVELEDLAKGLESGLFTSVDLVNAYVARILEVNSTLKMVAQINPDALAIAADLDAARAKGINHGPLHGIPILIKNNIATADKMDNTAGSYALAGAKVPEDSTMAAKLRKAGAIILGKTNLSQWANFRSANSSSGWSALGGQTEGAYYPKQDPSGSSSGSGVASSLGLALATLGTETDGSILSPSNLNNLVGIKPSVGLTSRHLVIPISSHQDTIGPMARTVKDAAYLLAAIAGADSRDNYTSAIPFPRQKMPDYVAACDYFALAGARIGVPRNVIATIGTIPGLTAAFDSALDLFRAAGATVVDNITLPGYEPLRAGGYEQVVLNSDFVTDLRAYLAQLTVNPSSVTSLGDLLEFTQTHPLEQWPLRDTKRWETALGYGHGNEAPEFWANYTTQLYYAGPLGVTGGLRNYSLDALVVPTWFASMMPALIGSPVVTVPLGKMPADAVVVKNQFGNLVSRAPNVPFGISFLGERFSEEKLIGLAYAFEQRTLVRKTVVPYLQPTTELVDAVNKRKAKAKA
;
A
#
# COMPACT_ATOMS: atom_id res chain seq x y z
N MET A 1 15.51 -19.75 41.61
CA MET A 1 14.10 -19.34 41.48
C MET A 1 14.07 -17.83 41.24
N VAL A 2 14.00 -17.41 40.00
CA VAL A 2 13.80 -16.00 39.64
C VAL A 2 12.42 -15.95 38.99
N LYS A 3 11.46 -15.31 39.67
CA LYS A 3 10.11 -15.08 39.16
C LYS A 3 10.20 -14.00 38.08
N SER A 4 10.00 -14.38 36.83
CA SER A 4 9.74 -13.45 35.75
C SER A 4 8.34 -12.86 35.94
N GLN A 5 8.27 -11.58 36.21
CA GLN A 5 7.03 -10.82 36.15
C GLN A 5 6.70 -10.60 34.67
N ILE A 6 5.62 -11.20 34.19
CA ILE A 6 4.96 -10.86 32.95
C ILE A 6 4.33 -9.47 33.15
N PRO A 7 4.63 -8.45 32.34
CA PRO A 7 3.91 -7.18 32.39
C PRO A 7 2.45 -7.44 32.03
N GLY A 8 1.54 -7.13 32.97
CA GLY A 8 0.11 -7.29 32.78
C GLY A 8 -0.38 -6.57 31.54
N SER A 9 -1.24 -7.22 30.78
CA SER A 9 -2.06 -6.63 29.73
C SER A 9 -2.80 -5.43 30.30
N ARG A 10 -2.37 -4.22 29.96
CA ARG A 10 -3.20 -3.04 30.19
C ARG A 10 -4.43 -3.19 29.29
N SER A 11 -5.59 -3.42 29.90
CA SER A 11 -6.86 -3.21 29.24
C SER A 11 -6.82 -1.82 28.62
N HIS A 12 -7.00 -1.71 27.30
CA HIS A 12 -7.19 -0.44 26.63
C HIS A 12 -8.50 0.14 27.16
N GLY A 13 -8.40 0.95 28.22
CA GLY A 13 -9.51 1.73 28.71
C GLY A 13 -9.93 2.68 27.59
N LEU A 14 -11.21 2.72 27.31
CA LEU A 14 -11.83 3.74 26.46
C LEU A 14 -11.23 5.10 26.83
N ALA A 15 -10.66 5.81 25.86
CA ALA A 15 -10.10 7.13 26.05
C ALA A 15 -11.12 8.00 26.79
N THR A 16 -10.67 8.70 27.83
CA THR A 16 -11.53 9.45 28.74
C THR A 16 -12.46 10.40 27.99
N ALA A 17 -13.75 10.23 28.22
CA ALA A 17 -14.79 11.06 27.63
C ALA A 17 -14.61 12.56 27.97
N ILE A 18 -14.77 13.42 26.98
CA ILE A 18 -15.06 14.84 27.22
C ILE A 18 -16.56 15.01 26.97
N ASP A 19 -17.25 15.62 27.92
CA ASP A 19 -18.72 15.81 27.87
C ASP A 19 -19.52 14.49 27.67
N GLY A 20 -19.00 13.37 28.20
CA GLY A 20 -19.64 12.05 28.13
C GLY A 20 -19.49 11.31 26.79
N GLN A 21 -18.83 11.89 25.79
CA GLN A 21 -18.60 11.23 24.51
C GLN A 21 -17.19 10.60 24.46
N PRO A 22 -17.07 9.29 24.18
CA PRO A 22 -15.77 8.64 24.04
C PRO A 22 -15.08 9.07 22.75
N PHE A 23 -13.75 9.32 22.83
CA PHE A 23 -12.93 9.52 21.65
C PHE A 23 -12.53 8.17 21.04
N PRO A 24 -12.59 8.04 19.70
CA PRO A 24 -12.15 6.82 19.05
C PRO A 24 -10.61 6.64 19.20
N PRO A 25 -10.12 5.42 19.54
CA PRO A 25 -8.69 5.16 19.62
C PRO A 25 -8.06 5.20 18.22
N LEU A 26 -7.03 6.03 18.02
CA LEU A 26 -6.44 6.29 16.70
C LEU A 26 -5.78 5.05 16.05
N LEU A 27 -5.44 4.03 16.84
CA LEU A 27 -4.92 2.77 16.31
C LEU A 27 -5.97 1.97 15.52
N ASP A 28 -7.26 2.07 15.90
CA ASP A 28 -8.35 1.25 15.35
C ASP A 28 -9.50 2.05 14.76
N VAL A 29 -9.40 3.40 14.78
CA VAL A 29 -10.46 4.29 14.28
C VAL A 29 -10.73 4.05 12.79
N GLU A 30 -12.00 4.08 12.43
CA GLU A 30 -12.48 4.03 11.05
C GLU A 30 -12.89 5.43 10.55
N LEU A 31 -12.97 5.60 9.23
CA LEU A 31 -13.35 6.87 8.60
C LEU A 31 -14.68 7.42 9.12
N GLU A 32 -15.68 6.56 9.23
CA GLU A 32 -17.03 6.96 9.66
C GLU A 32 -17.05 7.53 11.08
N ASP A 33 -16.19 7.01 11.97
CA ASP A 33 -16.06 7.53 13.35
C ASP A 33 -15.41 8.92 13.34
N LEU A 34 -14.36 9.10 12.51
CA LEU A 34 -13.72 10.41 12.36
C LEU A 34 -14.67 11.44 11.74
N ALA A 35 -15.40 11.06 10.69
CA ALA A 35 -16.37 11.94 10.03
C ALA A 35 -17.46 12.39 11.01
N LYS A 36 -18.07 11.47 11.76
CA LYS A 36 -19.07 11.77 12.80
C LYS A 36 -18.52 12.70 13.89
N GLY A 37 -17.29 12.47 14.34
CA GLY A 37 -16.65 13.31 15.34
C GLY A 37 -16.38 14.74 14.85
N LEU A 38 -15.98 14.89 13.58
CA LEU A 38 -15.81 16.20 12.93
C LEU A 38 -17.16 16.91 12.73
N GLU A 39 -18.21 16.21 12.27
CA GLU A 39 -19.54 16.74 12.06
C GLU A 39 -20.20 17.19 13.36
N SER A 40 -20.04 16.42 14.44
CA SER A 40 -20.57 16.76 15.76
C SER A 40 -19.76 17.83 16.51
N GLY A 41 -18.59 18.24 15.96
CA GLY A 41 -17.69 19.20 16.62
C GLY A 41 -16.98 18.64 17.86
N LEU A 42 -16.94 17.32 18.05
CA LEU A 42 -16.22 16.67 19.14
C LEU A 42 -14.72 17.00 19.08
N PHE A 43 -14.18 17.07 17.86
CA PHE A 43 -12.83 17.52 17.54
C PHE A 43 -12.82 18.21 16.17
N THR A 44 -11.69 18.81 15.81
CA THR A 44 -11.48 19.52 14.55
C THR A 44 -10.45 18.79 13.68
N SER A 45 -10.36 19.15 12.40
CA SER A 45 -9.29 18.65 11.52
C SER A 45 -7.90 19.08 12.00
N VAL A 46 -7.80 20.26 12.63
CA VAL A 46 -6.58 20.72 13.30
C VAL A 46 -6.21 19.80 14.47
N ASP A 47 -7.16 19.35 15.27
CA ASP A 47 -6.89 18.38 16.35
C ASP A 47 -6.39 17.06 15.80
N LEU A 48 -6.99 16.55 14.70
CA LEU A 48 -6.55 15.32 14.01
C LEU A 48 -5.10 15.44 13.50
N VAL A 49 -4.77 16.53 12.80
CA VAL A 49 -3.40 16.76 12.32
C VAL A 49 -2.41 16.80 13.48
N ASN A 50 -2.72 17.53 14.56
CA ASN A 50 -1.86 17.59 15.75
C ASN A 50 -1.67 16.21 16.40
N ALA A 51 -2.73 15.41 16.53
CA ALA A 51 -2.64 14.07 17.11
C ALA A 51 -1.80 13.14 16.25
N TYR A 52 -2.04 13.09 14.94
CA TYR A 52 -1.27 12.24 14.03
C TYR A 52 0.19 12.66 13.91
N VAL A 53 0.49 13.96 13.87
CA VAL A 53 1.87 14.46 13.88
C VAL A 53 2.58 14.06 15.17
N ALA A 54 1.93 14.19 16.32
CA ALA A 54 2.52 13.75 17.60
C ALA A 54 2.82 12.25 17.60
N ARG A 55 1.89 11.40 17.13
CA ARG A 55 2.09 9.96 16.97
C ARG A 55 3.27 9.63 16.04
N ILE A 56 3.39 10.34 14.93
CA ILE A 56 4.54 10.19 14.01
C ILE A 56 5.84 10.48 14.77
N LEU A 57 5.92 11.60 15.49
CA LEU A 57 7.13 12.01 16.18
C LEU A 57 7.56 11.04 17.30
N GLU A 58 6.61 10.35 17.95
CA GLU A 58 6.92 9.34 18.97
C GLU A 58 7.69 8.13 18.43
N VAL A 59 7.40 7.69 17.20
CA VAL A 59 7.91 6.39 16.69
C VAL A 59 8.80 6.52 15.45
N ASN A 60 8.80 7.66 14.76
CA ASN A 60 9.50 7.81 13.49
C ASN A 60 11.03 7.80 13.62
N SER A 61 11.59 8.21 14.76
CA SER A 61 13.03 8.13 15.01
C SER A 61 13.54 6.69 14.99
N THR A 62 12.71 5.74 15.41
CA THR A 62 13.01 4.30 15.45
C THR A 62 12.64 3.60 14.14
N LEU A 63 11.40 3.79 13.66
CA LEU A 63 10.85 3.00 12.55
C LEU A 63 10.99 3.66 11.18
N LYS A 64 11.27 4.97 11.10
CA LYS A 64 11.58 5.74 9.87
C LYS A 64 10.58 5.53 8.72
N MET A 65 9.28 5.51 9.06
CA MET A 65 8.23 5.27 8.07
C MET A 65 7.75 6.55 7.37
N VAL A 66 7.92 7.75 7.96
CA VAL A 66 7.54 9.03 7.37
C VAL A 66 8.80 9.80 7.00
N ALA A 67 8.98 10.06 5.71
CA ALA A 67 10.14 10.78 5.19
C ALA A 67 10.00 12.29 5.37
N GLN A 68 8.77 12.82 5.23
CA GLN A 68 8.50 14.25 5.35
C GLN A 68 7.07 14.49 5.81
N ILE A 69 6.89 15.36 6.80
CA ILE A 69 5.58 15.90 7.20
C ILE A 69 5.29 17.15 6.37
N ASN A 70 4.06 17.31 5.92
CA ASN A 70 3.63 18.48 5.16
C ASN A 70 3.65 19.73 6.08
N PRO A 71 4.49 20.73 5.78
CA PRO A 71 4.60 21.94 6.61
C PRO A 71 3.30 22.78 6.62
N ASP A 72 2.45 22.62 5.61
CA ASP A 72 1.18 23.34 5.48
C ASP A 72 -0.03 22.58 6.02
N ALA A 73 0.15 21.36 6.56
CA ALA A 73 -0.96 20.49 6.99
C ALA A 73 -1.90 21.17 8.00
N LEU A 74 -1.37 21.93 8.95
CA LEU A 74 -2.18 22.66 9.95
C LEU A 74 -2.99 23.80 9.34
N ALA A 75 -2.41 24.55 8.40
CA ALA A 75 -3.11 25.62 7.70
C ALA A 75 -4.27 25.06 6.85
N ILE A 76 -3.99 23.99 6.09
CA ILE A 76 -5.00 23.28 5.29
C ILE A 76 -6.13 22.74 6.19
N ALA A 77 -5.79 22.17 7.36
CA ALA A 77 -6.78 21.68 8.32
C ALA A 77 -7.69 22.81 8.84
N ALA A 78 -7.11 23.97 9.16
CA ALA A 78 -7.86 25.14 9.61
C ALA A 78 -8.81 25.67 8.53
N ASP A 79 -8.38 25.71 7.28
CA ASP A 79 -9.22 26.13 6.14
C ASP A 79 -10.40 25.17 5.93
N LEU A 80 -10.17 23.86 6.06
CA LEU A 80 -11.23 22.84 5.96
C LEU A 80 -12.21 22.90 7.14
N ASP A 81 -11.73 23.17 8.36
CA ASP A 81 -12.61 23.42 9.51
C ASP A 81 -13.45 24.68 9.32
N ALA A 82 -12.86 25.76 8.78
CA ALA A 82 -13.60 26.98 8.45
C ALA A 82 -14.64 26.76 7.33
N ALA A 83 -14.31 25.92 6.34
CA ALA A 83 -15.27 25.52 5.29
C ALA A 83 -16.44 24.72 5.87
N ARG A 84 -16.18 23.75 6.75
CA ARG A 84 -17.21 22.97 7.45
C ARG A 84 -18.13 23.86 8.29
N ALA A 85 -17.57 24.83 8.99
CA ALA A 85 -18.36 25.80 9.77
C ALA A 85 -19.32 26.65 8.90
N LYS A 86 -19.02 26.80 7.60
CA LYS A 86 -19.90 27.46 6.60
C LYS A 86 -20.82 26.48 5.87
N GLY A 87 -20.90 25.21 6.30
CA GLY A 87 -21.72 24.18 5.66
C GLY A 87 -21.12 23.58 4.38
N ILE A 88 -19.84 23.87 4.06
CA ILE A 88 -19.15 23.30 2.90
C ILE A 88 -18.54 21.97 3.31
N ASN A 89 -18.92 20.89 2.62
CA ASN A 89 -18.40 19.54 2.82
C ASN A 89 -18.03 18.93 1.46
N HIS A 90 -16.82 18.41 1.34
CA HIS A 90 -16.28 17.80 0.12
C HIS A 90 -16.48 16.27 0.06
N GLY A 91 -17.21 15.71 1.02
CA GLY A 91 -17.46 14.27 1.12
C GLY A 91 -16.80 13.62 2.35
N PRO A 92 -16.81 12.28 2.42
CA PRO A 92 -16.37 11.55 3.63
C PRO A 92 -14.95 11.85 4.09
N LEU A 93 -14.04 12.20 3.15
CA LEU A 93 -12.65 12.51 3.45
C LEU A 93 -12.39 13.97 3.86
N HIS A 94 -13.44 14.81 3.98
CA HIS A 94 -13.29 16.23 4.30
C HIS A 94 -12.63 16.45 5.68
N GLY A 95 -11.39 16.95 5.67
CA GLY A 95 -10.59 17.22 6.88
C GLY A 95 -9.86 15.99 7.44
N ILE A 96 -9.82 14.89 6.71
CA ILE A 96 -9.20 13.64 7.13
C ILE A 96 -7.73 13.59 6.66
N PRO A 97 -6.75 13.38 7.57
CA PRO A 97 -5.33 13.24 7.21
C PRO A 97 -5.01 11.88 6.56
N ILE A 98 -4.32 11.94 5.42
CA ILE A 98 -3.84 10.80 4.63
C ILE A 98 -2.34 10.97 4.36
N LEU A 99 -1.56 9.90 4.45
CA LEU A 99 -0.16 9.87 4.02
C LEU A 99 -0.05 9.23 2.63
N ILE A 100 0.91 9.69 1.84
CA ILE A 100 1.15 9.15 0.49
C ILE A 100 2.61 8.77 0.30
N LYS A 101 2.87 7.75 -0.52
CA LYS A 101 4.23 7.28 -0.81
C LYS A 101 5.04 8.36 -1.53
N ASN A 102 6.32 8.48 -1.22
CA ASN A 102 7.20 9.55 -1.70
C ASN A 102 7.46 9.56 -3.22
N ASN A 103 6.98 8.57 -3.96
CA ASN A 103 7.00 8.59 -5.42
C ASN A 103 5.70 9.14 -6.06
N ILE A 104 4.68 9.48 -5.27
CA ILE A 104 3.45 10.15 -5.73
C ILE A 104 3.66 11.65 -5.59
N ALA A 105 3.77 12.37 -6.71
CA ALA A 105 4.17 13.78 -6.69
C ALA A 105 3.08 14.72 -6.18
N THR A 106 3.53 15.78 -5.49
CA THR A 106 2.74 16.94 -5.08
C THR A 106 3.44 18.22 -5.47
N ALA A 107 2.69 19.21 -5.96
CA ALA A 107 3.20 20.54 -6.31
C ALA A 107 3.08 21.50 -5.13
N ASP A 108 3.71 21.12 -4.02
CA ASP A 108 3.73 21.89 -2.77
C ASP A 108 5.17 22.00 -2.23
N LYS A 109 5.32 22.23 -0.93
CA LYS A 109 6.64 22.38 -0.29
C LYS A 109 7.33 21.03 -0.04
N MET A 110 6.65 19.91 -0.22
CA MET A 110 7.24 18.58 -0.05
C MET A 110 8.02 18.15 -1.29
N ASP A 111 9.01 17.29 -1.07
CA ASP A 111 9.82 16.71 -2.14
C ASP A 111 9.22 15.41 -2.69
N ASN A 112 9.50 15.13 -3.96
CA ASN A 112 9.06 13.95 -4.69
C ASN A 112 10.30 13.22 -5.21
N THR A 113 10.89 12.34 -4.40
CA THR A 113 12.28 11.90 -4.62
C THR A 113 12.44 10.41 -4.91
N ALA A 114 11.40 9.60 -4.75
CA ALA A 114 11.56 8.14 -4.68
C ALA A 114 12.67 7.70 -3.70
N GLY A 115 12.97 8.52 -2.69
CA GLY A 115 13.98 8.28 -1.67
C GLY A 115 15.42 8.56 -2.08
N SER A 116 15.67 9.15 -3.27
CA SER A 116 17.00 9.43 -3.82
C SER A 116 17.37 10.91 -3.75
N TYR A 117 18.63 11.19 -3.50
CA TYR A 117 19.20 12.53 -3.61
C TYR A 117 19.19 13.09 -5.04
N ALA A 118 19.11 12.22 -6.05
CA ALA A 118 19.03 12.63 -7.45
C ALA A 118 17.81 13.53 -7.75
N LEU A 119 16.72 13.37 -7.00
CA LEU A 119 15.51 14.18 -7.15
C LEU A 119 15.26 15.14 -5.96
N ALA A 120 16.23 15.32 -5.06
CA ALA A 120 16.09 16.27 -3.95
C ALA A 120 15.94 17.70 -4.49
N GLY A 121 14.86 18.38 -4.08
CA GLY A 121 14.52 19.73 -4.56
C GLY A 121 13.94 19.80 -5.97
N ALA A 122 13.75 18.65 -6.65
CA ALA A 122 13.05 18.62 -7.95
C ALA A 122 11.58 19.04 -7.80
N LYS A 123 11.05 19.75 -8.83
CA LYS A 123 9.66 20.23 -8.81
C LYS A 123 8.90 19.74 -10.05
N VAL A 124 7.66 19.41 -9.83
CA VAL A 124 6.68 19.02 -10.87
C VAL A 124 5.79 20.23 -11.22
N PRO A 125 5.16 20.27 -12.41
CA PRO A 125 4.33 21.39 -12.83
C PRO A 125 3.02 21.52 -12.06
N GLU A 126 2.49 20.39 -11.56
CA GLU A 126 1.22 20.29 -10.87
C GLU A 126 1.20 19.08 -9.93
N ASP A 127 0.17 18.92 -9.11
CA ASP A 127 -0.07 17.71 -8.33
C ASP A 127 -0.25 16.50 -9.26
N SER A 128 0.25 15.32 -8.84
CA SER A 128 -0.19 14.08 -9.45
C SER A 128 -1.71 13.98 -9.38
N THR A 129 -2.33 13.26 -10.33
CA THR A 129 -3.78 13.08 -10.31
C THR A 129 -4.30 12.52 -9.00
N MET A 130 -3.53 11.66 -8.35
CA MET A 130 -3.89 11.09 -7.03
C MET A 130 -3.91 12.16 -5.94
N ALA A 131 -2.90 13.01 -5.88
CA ALA A 131 -2.85 14.12 -4.92
C ALA A 131 -3.99 15.13 -5.18
N ALA A 132 -4.22 15.50 -6.44
CA ALA A 132 -5.30 16.41 -6.82
C ALA A 132 -6.68 15.85 -6.45
N LYS A 133 -6.94 14.56 -6.70
CA LYS A 133 -8.22 13.92 -6.33
C LYS A 133 -8.41 13.86 -4.81
N LEU A 134 -7.38 13.54 -4.03
CA LEU A 134 -7.45 13.56 -2.57
C LEU A 134 -7.76 14.96 -2.05
N ARG A 135 -7.08 16.01 -2.54
CA ARG A 135 -7.36 17.40 -2.15
C ARG A 135 -8.78 17.81 -2.54
N LYS A 136 -9.26 17.43 -3.73
CA LYS A 136 -10.63 17.68 -4.19
C LYS A 136 -11.67 17.01 -3.28
N ALA A 137 -11.36 15.83 -2.74
CA ALA A 137 -12.21 15.14 -1.77
C ALA A 137 -12.10 15.73 -0.35
N GLY A 138 -11.33 16.81 -0.16
CA GLY A 138 -11.10 17.45 1.13
C GLY A 138 -10.13 16.72 2.05
N ALA A 139 -9.40 15.72 1.57
CA ALA A 139 -8.38 15.06 2.36
C ALA A 139 -7.16 15.96 2.59
N ILE A 140 -6.53 15.84 3.76
CA ILE A 140 -5.30 16.52 4.10
C ILE A 140 -4.14 15.57 3.78
N ILE A 141 -3.31 15.92 2.79
CA ILE A 141 -2.06 15.19 2.56
C ILE A 141 -1.11 15.56 3.70
N LEU A 142 -1.04 14.69 4.71
CA LEU A 142 -0.29 14.89 5.96
C LEU A 142 1.22 14.84 5.75
N GLY A 143 1.67 14.11 4.75
CA GLY A 143 3.09 13.95 4.47
C GLY A 143 3.40 12.84 3.47
N LYS A 144 4.69 12.60 3.28
CA LYS A 144 5.26 11.58 2.41
C LYS A 144 5.82 10.43 3.24
N THR A 145 5.42 9.21 2.91
CA THR A 145 5.99 8.01 3.54
C THR A 145 7.29 7.60 2.86
N ASN A 146 8.20 7.04 3.65
CA ASN A 146 9.41 6.41 3.12
C ASN A 146 9.05 5.16 2.28
N LEU A 147 9.99 4.74 1.45
CA LEU A 147 9.82 3.61 0.54
C LEU A 147 11.16 2.89 0.36
N SER A 148 11.13 1.70 -0.20
CA SER A 148 12.35 1.15 -0.79
C SER A 148 12.74 2.01 -1.98
N GLN A 149 13.96 2.51 -1.99
CA GLN A 149 14.43 3.50 -2.96
C GLN A 149 14.13 3.07 -4.41
N TRP A 150 13.61 4.01 -5.22
CA TRP A 150 13.15 3.76 -6.59
C TRP A 150 12.17 2.58 -6.68
N ALA A 151 11.31 2.46 -5.68
CA ALA A 151 10.30 1.40 -5.56
C ALA A 151 10.88 -0.02 -5.69
N ASN A 152 12.09 -0.29 -5.11
CA ASN A 152 12.90 -1.50 -5.25
C ASN A 152 13.56 -1.70 -6.63
N PHE A 153 13.47 -0.74 -7.54
CA PHE A 153 13.99 -0.89 -8.90
C PHE A 153 15.37 -0.22 -9.10
N ARG A 154 16.26 -0.35 -8.09
CA ARG A 154 17.65 0.13 -8.16
C ARG A 154 18.65 -1.01 -8.04
N SER A 155 18.54 -1.78 -6.98
CA SER A 155 19.59 -2.67 -6.50
C SER A 155 19.11 -4.12 -6.48
N ALA A 156 20.00 -5.04 -6.80
CA ALA A 156 19.82 -6.47 -6.54
C ALA A 156 20.24 -6.84 -5.11
N ASN A 157 20.94 -5.96 -4.40
CA ASN A 157 21.47 -6.15 -3.04
C ASN A 157 21.09 -4.97 -2.14
N SER A 158 19.82 -4.94 -1.69
CA SER A 158 19.30 -3.94 -0.77
C SER A 158 18.25 -4.57 0.15
N SER A 159 17.75 -3.77 1.09
CA SER A 159 16.66 -4.16 1.98
C SER A 159 15.39 -3.41 1.62
N SER A 160 14.24 -4.04 1.74
CA SER A 160 12.96 -3.33 1.68
C SER A 160 12.91 -2.21 2.71
N GLY A 161 12.31 -1.09 2.34
CA GLY A 161 12.17 0.08 3.23
C GLY A 161 13.42 0.93 3.40
N TRP A 162 14.53 0.61 2.75
CA TRP A 162 15.69 1.48 2.75
C TRP A 162 15.64 2.50 1.61
N SER A 163 15.89 3.76 1.96
CA SER A 163 16.19 4.80 0.97
C SER A 163 17.31 5.71 1.46
N ALA A 164 18.04 6.33 0.54
CA ALA A 164 19.16 7.21 0.87
C ALA A 164 18.71 8.43 1.71
N LEU A 165 17.57 9.01 1.39
CA LEU A 165 16.99 10.15 2.10
C LEU A 165 16.26 9.77 3.39
N GLY A 166 15.47 8.70 3.38
CA GLY A 166 14.61 8.31 4.50
C GLY A 166 15.25 7.34 5.49
N GLY A 167 16.40 6.72 5.14
CA GLY A 167 17.01 5.65 5.92
C GLY A 167 16.23 4.33 5.84
N GLN A 168 16.41 3.45 6.83
CA GLN A 168 15.79 2.13 6.88
C GLN A 168 14.49 2.17 7.65
N THR A 169 13.36 1.94 6.98
CA THR A 169 12.07 1.66 7.63
C THR A 169 12.09 0.26 8.24
N GLU A 170 11.59 0.12 9.46
CA GLU A 170 11.40 -1.16 10.15
C GLU A 170 9.92 -1.39 10.45
N GLY A 171 9.48 -2.66 10.45
CA GLY A 171 8.12 -3.03 10.83
C GLY A 171 7.91 -2.99 12.35
N ALA A 172 6.64 -2.92 12.77
CA ALA A 172 6.26 -2.67 14.15
C ALA A 172 5.83 -3.92 14.95
N TYR A 173 5.92 -5.13 14.37
CA TYR A 173 5.43 -6.35 15.02
C TYR A 173 6.54 -7.23 15.61
N TYR A 174 7.78 -6.98 15.22
CA TYR A 174 8.97 -7.62 15.77
C TYR A 174 10.17 -6.66 15.65
N PRO A 175 11.12 -6.65 16.61
CA PRO A 175 12.33 -5.81 16.52
C PRO A 175 13.09 -6.06 15.22
N LYS A 176 13.44 -4.97 14.49
CA LYS A 176 14.09 -5.01 13.18
C LYS A 176 13.31 -5.79 12.11
N GLN A 177 12.00 -5.87 12.25
CA GLN A 177 11.17 -6.53 11.25
C GLN A 177 11.37 -5.91 9.87
N ASP A 178 11.52 -6.74 8.85
CA ASP A 178 11.43 -6.33 7.45
C ASP A 178 9.99 -5.83 7.18
N PRO A 179 9.80 -4.54 6.87
CA PRO A 179 8.47 -3.99 6.62
C PRO A 179 7.89 -4.45 5.28
N SER A 180 8.67 -5.23 4.51
CA SER A 180 8.44 -5.46 3.09
C SER A 180 8.46 -4.16 2.28
N GLY A 181 8.15 -4.23 0.99
CA GLY A 181 8.20 -3.06 0.11
C GLY A 181 7.54 -3.30 -1.25
N SER A 182 7.60 -2.26 -2.04
CA SER A 182 8.32 -1.00 -1.82
C SER A 182 7.55 0.09 -1.04
N SER A 183 6.24 -0.06 -0.79
CA SER A 183 5.43 0.91 -0.01
C SER A 183 5.61 0.70 1.50
N SER A 184 6.86 0.56 1.95
CA SER A 184 7.25 0.17 3.31
C SER A 184 6.74 1.13 4.37
N GLY A 185 7.03 2.42 4.20
CA GLY A 185 6.58 3.45 5.12
C GLY A 185 5.06 3.61 5.13
N SER A 186 4.39 3.44 3.97
CA SER A 186 2.92 3.46 3.89
C SER A 186 2.32 2.31 4.71
N GLY A 187 2.89 1.09 4.60
CA GLY A 187 2.45 -0.06 5.38
C GLY A 187 2.60 0.17 6.88
N VAL A 188 3.80 0.55 7.34
CA VAL A 188 4.04 0.75 8.78
C VAL A 188 3.22 1.92 9.34
N ALA A 189 3.13 3.04 8.62
CA ALA A 189 2.39 4.21 9.07
C ALA A 189 0.89 3.95 9.20
N SER A 190 0.27 3.29 8.21
CA SER A 190 -1.14 2.90 8.27
C SER A 190 -1.41 1.92 9.41
N SER A 191 -0.55 0.93 9.57
CA SER A 191 -0.64 -0.11 10.60
C SER A 191 -0.67 0.45 12.02
N LEU A 192 0.12 1.50 12.29
CA LEU A 192 0.22 2.15 13.60
C LEU A 192 -0.77 3.30 13.81
N GLY A 193 -1.67 3.55 12.88
CA GLY A 193 -2.62 4.65 12.99
C GLY A 193 -1.92 6.02 13.05
N LEU A 194 -0.97 6.29 12.13
CA LEU A 194 -0.29 7.58 12.00
C LEU A 194 -1.00 8.52 11.01
N ALA A 195 -2.03 8.03 10.38
CA ALA A 195 -3.05 8.69 9.58
C ALA A 195 -4.25 7.76 9.52
N LEU A 196 -5.37 8.18 8.94
CA LEU A 196 -6.50 7.27 8.71
C LEU A 196 -6.06 6.08 7.84
N ALA A 197 -5.40 6.35 6.74
CA ALA A 197 -4.91 5.38 5.78
C ALA A 197 -3.76 5.99 4.96
N THR A 198 -3.17 5.19 4.07
CA THR A 198 -2.09 5.64 3.19
C THR A 198 -2.34 5.22 1.75
N LEU A 199 -1.68 5.92 0.80
CA LEU A 199 -1.52 5.43 -0.57
C LEU A 199 -0.15 4.80 -0.77
N GLY A 200 -0.14 3.64 -1.40
CA GLY A 200 1.03 2.96 -1.95
C GLY A 200 1.03 2.96 -3.47
N THR A 201 2.12 2.47 -4.06
CA THR A 201 2.22 2.14 -5.49
C THR A 201 2.69 0.70 -5.63
N GLU A 202 2.23 0.02 -6.65
CA GLU A 202 2.62 -1.35 -6.93
C GLU A 202 2.90 -1.55 -8.42
N THR A 203 4.02 -2.20 -8.69
CA THR A 203 4.38 -2.76 -9.99
C THR A 203 4.21 -4.28 -9.93
N ASP A 204 4.82 -4.93 -8.93
CA ASP A 204 4.61 -6.33 -8.52
C ASP A 204 4.80 -6.44 -7.00
N GLY A 205 3.72 -6.60 -6.25
CA GLY A 205 3.72 -6.86 -4.81
C GLY A 205 3.87 -5.63 -3.91
N SER A 206 4.12 -4.44 -4.43
CA SER A 206 4.56 -3.29 -3.61
C SER A 206 3.47 -2.59 -2.77
N ILE A 207 2.21 -2.97 -2.88
CA ILE A 207 1.10 -2.67 -1.96
C ILE A 207 0.78 -3.93 -1.15
N LEU A 208 0.65 -5.06 -1.84
CA LEU A 208 0.21 -6.33 -1.25
C LEU A 208 1.22 -6.84 -0.21
N SER A 209 2.50 -6.89 -0.57
CA SER A 209 3.54 -7.43 0.33
C SER A 209 3.74 -6.61 1.61
N PRO A 210 3.84 -5.27 1.58
CA PRO A 210 3.89 -4.50 2.83
C PRO A 210 2.55 -4.53 3.59
N SER A 211 1.39 -4.65 2.93
CA SER A 211 0.12 -4.87 3.64
C SER A 211 0.10 -6.20 4.37
N ASN A 212 0.61 -7.26 3.74
CA ASN A 212 0.76 -8.60 4.30
C ASN A 212 1.56 -8.60 5.62
N LEU A 213 2.74 -7.95 5.64
CA LEU A 213 3.64 -7.96 6.79
C LEU A 213 3.33 -6.87 7.84
N ASN A 214 2.38 -5.98 7.57
CA ASN A 214 1.99 -4.91 8.49
C ASN A 214 0.52 -4.98 8.92
N ASN A 215 -0.12 -6.15 8.82
CA ASN A 215 -1.47 -6.39 9.35
C ASN A 215 -2.53 -5.44 8.76
N LEU A 216 -2.52 -5.26 7.43
CA LEU A 216 -3.34 -4.29 6.72
C LEU A 216 -4.18 -4.91 5.61
N VAL A 217 -5.22 -4.19 5.25
CA VAL A 217 -5.89 -4.29 3.97
C VAL A 217 -5.10 -3.49 2.94
N GLY A 218 -4.78 -4.12 1.81
CA GLY A 218 -4.19 -3.47 0.65
C GLY A 218 -5.02 -3.77 -0.59
N ILE A 219 -5.37 -2.74 -1.35
CA ILE A 219 -5.99 -2.92 -2.66
C ILE A 219 -4.97 -2.53 -3.72
N LYS A 220 -4.55 -3.51 -4.52
CA LYS A 220 -3.89 -3.26 -5.79
C LYS A 220 -4.97 -3.13 -6.85
N PRO A 221 -5.30 -1.94 -7.35
CA PRO A 221 -6.30 -1.78 -8.38
C PRO A 221 -5.85 -2.36 -9.72
N SER A 222 -6.80 -2.53 -10.62
CA SER A 222 -6.52 -2.77 -12.03
C SER A 222 -5.65 -1.65 -12.60
N VAL A 223 -4.63 -2.00 -13.39
CA VAL A 223 -3.82 -1.01 -14.11
C VAL A 223 -4.73 -0.15 -14.99
N GLY A 224 -4.69 1.16 -14.78
CA GLY A 224 -5.56 2.12 -15.43
C GLY A 224 -6.85 2.46 -14.69
N LEU A 225 -7.19 1.81 -13.55
CA LEU A 225 -8.30 2.28 -12.71
C LEU A 225 -7.95 3.58 -11.98
N THR A 226 -6.70 3.72 -11.57
CA THR A 226 -6.11 4.92 -10.96
C THR A 226 -5.03 5.47 -11.86
N SER A 227 -5.02 6.79 -12.07
CA SER A 227 -4.04 7.46 -12.95
C SER A 227 -2.64 7.46 -12.34
N ARG A 228 -1.62 7.25 -13.20
CA ARG A 228 -0.20 7.29 -12.85
C ARG A 228 0.47 8.61 -13.24
N HIS A 229 -0.32 9.60 -13.69
CA HIS A 229 0.21 10.91 -14.03
C HIS A 229 0.98 11.52 -12.85
N LEU A 230 2.25 11.90 -13.11
CA LEU A 230 3.21 12.42 -12.14
C LEU A 230 3.44 11.48 -10.92
N VAL A 231 3.40 10.18 -11.16
CA VAL A 231 3.95 9.18 -10.23
C VAL A 231 5.29 8.72 -10.81
N ILE A 232 6.36 8.73 -10.01
CA ILE A 232 7.69 8.27 -10.45
C ILE A 232 7.58 6.79 -10.80
N PRO A 233 7.84 6.39 -12.06
CA PRO A 233 7.46 5.09 -12.59
C PRO A 233 8.49 3.99 -12.33
N ILE A 234 8.04 2.74 -12.50
CA ILE A 234 8.86 1.61 -12.93
C ILE A 234 8.41 1.16 -14.33
N SER A 235 7.10 0.89 -14.50
CA SER A 235 6.54 0.32 -15.71
C SER A 235 5.14 0.88 -16.00
N SER A 236 4.96 1.48 -17.14
CA SER A 236 3.63 1.91 -17.62
C SER A 236 2.67 0.74 -17.87
N HIS A 237 3.17 -0.49 -17.98
CA HIS A 237 2.36 -1.68 -18.19
C HIS A 237 1.87 -2.33 -16.89
N GLN A 238 2.57 -2.11 -15.75
CA GLN A 238 2.26 -2.78 -14.50
C GLN A 238 1.94 -1.84 -13.33
N ASP A 239 2.42 -0.58 -13.34
CA ASP A 239 2.26 0.34 -12.22
C ASP A 239 0.79 0.69 -11.95
N THR A 240 0.44 0.69 -10.66
CA THR A 240 -0.85 1.16 -10.16
C THR A 240 -0.71 1.80 -8.79
N ILE A 241 -1.65 2.66 -8.40
CA ILE A 241 -1.70 3.33 -7.11
C ILE A 241 -2.94 2.85 -6.35
N GLY A 242 -2.77 2.44 -5.11
CA GLY A 242 -3.87 1.94 -4.32
C GLY A 242 -3.79 2.21 -2.83
N PRO A 243 -4.93 2.05 -2.14
CA PRO A 243 -5.03 2.26 -0.71
C PRO A 243 -4.40 1.13 0.11
N MET A 244 -3.83 1.53 1.25
CA MET A 244 -3.38 0.66 2.33
C MET A 244 -4.03 1.16 3.63
N ALA A 245 -4.98 0.39 4.17
CA ALA A 245 -5.83 0.81 5.28
C ALA A 245 -5.96 -0.30 6.33
N ARG A 246 -6.55 0.03 7.47
CA ARG A 246 -6.78 -0.93 8.56
C ARG A 246 -8.04 -1.76 8.37
N THR A 247 -9.00 -1.27 7.57
CA THR A 247 -10.25 -1.96 7.24
C THR A 247 -10.51 -1.95 5.73
N VAL A 248 -11.27 -2.94 5.25
CA VAL A 248 -11.68 -3.02 3.84
C VAL A 248 -12.53 -1.81 3.48
N LYS A 249 -13.40 -1.35 4.39
CA LYS A 249 -14.29 -0.22 4.14
C LYS A 249 -13.53 1.09 3.99
N ASP A 250 -12.50 1.35 4.81
CA ASP A 250 -11.65 2.54 4.67
C ASP A 250 -10.83 2.50 3.36
N ALA A 251 -10.33 1.31 2.98
CA ALA A 251 -9.67 1.13 1.68
C ALA A 251 -10.63 1.39 0.51
N ALA A 252 -11.89 0.98 0.61
CA ALA A 252 -12.94 1.23 -0.38
C ALA A 252 -13.26 2.73 -0.52
N TYR A 253 -13.36 3.46 0.58
CA TYR A 253 -13.54 4.92 0.57
C TYR A 253 -12.38 5.63 -0.16
N LEU A 254 -11.14 5.22 0.14
CA LEU A 254 -9.96 5.79 -0.51
C LEU A 254 -9.93 5.45 -2.00
N LEU A 255 -10.22 4.20 -2.38
CA LEU A 255 -10.29 3.79 -3.78
C LEU A 255 -11.36 4.60 -4.53
N ALA A 256 -12.54 4.77 -3.95
CA ALA A 256 -13.62 5.58 -4.55
C ALA A 256 -13.17 7.04 -4.80
N ALA A 257 -12.37 7.60 -3.91
CA ALA A 257 -11.87 8.97 -4.06
C ALA A 257 -10.84 9.13 -5.18
N ILE A 258 -10.03 8.09 -5.47
CA ILE A 258 -8.90 8.18 -6.41
C ILE A 258 -9.16 7.51 -7.77
N ALA A 259 -10.13 6.59 -7.89
CA ALA A 259 -10.46 5.89 -9.13
C ALA A 259 -11.04 6.83 -10.20
N GLY A 260 -10.91 6.41 -11.46
CA GLY A 260 -11.57 7.03 -12.61
C GLY A 260 -10.62 7.65 -13.63
N ALA A 261 -11.18 7.94 -14.81
CA ALA A 261 -10.47 8.36 -15.99
C ALA A 261 -9.66 9.66 -15.81
N ASP A 262 -8.53 9.73 -16.51
CA ASP A 262 -7.65 10.90 -16.61
C ASP A 262 -7.03 10.94 -18.03
N SER A 263 -7.24 12.04 -18.74
CA SER A 263 -6.69 12.21 -20.10
C SER A 263 -5.16 12.25 -20.16
N ARG A 264 -4.49 12.47 -19.02
CA ARG A 264 -3.02 12.49 -18.91
C ARG A 264 -2.41 11.10 -18.71
N ASP A 265 -3.24 10.08 -18.43
CA ASP A 265 -2.85 8.68 -18.42
C ASP A 265 -3.79 7.87 -19.31
N ASN A 266 -3.30 7.51 -20.50
CA ASN A 266 -4.06 6.82 -21.52
C ASN A 266 -4.60 5.44 -21.09
N TYR A 267 -3.96 4.77 -20.14
CA TYR A 267 -4.45 3.48 -19.62
C TYR A 267 -5.80 3.61 -18.91
N THR A 268 -6.13 4.80 -18.39
CA THR A 268 -7.44 5.05 -17.77
C THR A 268 -8.60 5.03 -18.77
N SER A 269 -8.32 5.10 -20.08
CA SER A 269 -9.34 4.95 -21.13
C SER A 269 -9.91 3.53 -21.21
N ALA A 270 -9.20 2.54 -20.67
CA ALA A 270 -9.66 1.15 -20.61
C ALA A 270 -10.73 0.90 -19.52
N ILE A 271 -11.05 1.88 -18.68
CA ILE A 271 -12.11 1.77 -17.67
C ILE A 271 -13.44 1.48 -18.37
N PRO A 272 -14.08 0.32 -18.09
CA PRO A 272 -15.30 -0.08 -18.81
C PRO A 272 -16.56 0.64 -18.30
N PHE A 273 -16.45 1.42 -17.21
CA PHE A 273 -17.58 2.08 -16.56
C PHE A 273 -17.72 3.53 -17.04
N PRO A 274 -18.90 3.98 -17.46
CA PRO A 274 -19.16 5.41 -17.67
C PRO A 274 -18.93 6.19 -16.36
N ARG A 275 -18.42 7.43 -16.44
CA ARG A 275 -18.07 8.25 -15.25
C ARG A 275 -19.19 8.32 -14.22
N GLN A 276 -20.45 8.38 -14.66
CA GLN A 276 -21.64 8.45 -13.79
C GLN A 276 -22.07 7.09 -13.23
N LYS A 277 -21.40 6.00 -13.64
CA LYS A 277 -21.74 4.62 -13.28
C LYS A 277 -20.55 3.86 -12.72
N MET A 278 -19.50 4.56 -12.22
CA MET A 278 -18.42 3.89 -11.48
C MET A 278 -19.02 3.05 -10.37
N PRO A 279 -18.50 1.83 -10.12
CA PRO A 279 -18.96 0.99 -9.02
C PRO A 279 -18.93 1.74 -7.69
N ASP A 280 -19.90 1.48 -6.84
CA ASP A 280 -19.88 1.95 -5.47
C ASP A 280 -19.09 0.97 -4.60
N TYR A 281 -17.78 1.21 -4.51
CA TYR A 281 -16.88 0.36 -3.75
C TYR A 281 -17.20 0.28 -2.26
N VAL A 282 -17.86 1.32 -1.71
CA VAL A 282 -18.25 1.34 -0.30
C VAL A 282 -19.52 0.50 -0.09
N ALA A 283 -20.48 0.62 -0.99
CA ALA A 283 -21.69 -0.22 -0.95
C ALA A 283 -21.38 -1.71 -1.20
N ALA A 284 -20.28 -2.02 -1.90
CA ALA A 284 -19.79 -3.39 -2.08
C ALA A 284 -19.36 -4.07 -0.76
N CYS A 285 -19.14 -3.31 0.32
CA CYS A 285 -18.82 -3.84 1.65
C CYS A 285 -20.06 -4.52 2.28
N ASP A 286 -20.42 -5.69 1.73
CA ASP A 286 -21.56 -6.50 2.18
C ASP A 286 -21.08 -7.71 2.99
N TYR A 287 -21.60 -7.86 4.21
CA TYR A 287 -21.33 -9.00 5.08
C TYR A 287 -21.68 -10.34 4.41
N PHE A 288 -22.69 -10.38 3.54
CA PHE A 288 -23.18 -11.59 2.89
C PHE A 288 -22.54 -11.88 1.53
N ALA A 289 -21.55 -11.10 1.07
CA ALA A 289 -20.92 -11.25 -0.25
C ALA A 289 -20.28 -12.63 -0.51
N LEU A 290 -19.98 -13.42 0.54
CA LEU A 290 -19.51 -14.80 0.40
C LEU A 290 -20.63 -15.81 0.06
N ALA A 291 -21.89 -15.49 0.33
CA ALA A 291 -23.00 -16.41 0.07
C ALA A 291 -23.20 -16.63 -1.43
N GLY A 292 -23.09 -17.88 -1.88
CA GLY A 292 -23.19 -18.27 -3.29
C GLY A 292 -21.94 -17.99 -4.14
N ALA A 293 -20.92 -17.32 -3.58
CA ALA A 293 -19.66 -17.06 -4.29
C ALA A 293 -18.91 -18.37 -4.59
N ARG A 294 -18.22 -18.41 -5.73
CA ARG A 294 -17.36 -19.52 -6.14
C ARG A 294 -15.90 -19.12 -6.08
N ILE A 295 -15.14 -19.71 -5.18
CA ILE A 295 -13.75 -19.32 -4.86
C ILE A 295 -12.81 -20.47 -5.23
N GLY A 296 -11.82 -20.19 -6.09
CA GLY A 296 -10.82 -21.16 -6.54
C GLY A 296 -9.53 -21.11 -5.75
N VAL A 297 -8.93 -22.26 -5.46
CA VAL A 297 -7.66 -22.39 -4.75
C VAL A 297 -6.61 -23.04 -5.66
N PRO A 298 -5.65 -22.26 -6.22
CA PRO A 298 -4.61 -22.79 -7.10
C PRO A 298 -3.48 -23.45 -6.29
N ARG A 299 -3.63 -24.72 -5.95
CA ARG A 299 -2.69 -25.45 -5.10
C ARG A 299 -1.29 -25.59 -5.73
N ASN A 300 -1.19 -25.65 -7.05
CA ASN A 300 0.11 -25.66 -7.73
C ASN A 300 0.93 -24.38 -7.52
N VAL A 301 0.27 -23.25 -7.33
CA VAL A 301 0.93 -21.98 -6.98
C VAL A 301 1.39 -22.00 -5.52
N ILE A 302 0.50 -22.41 -4.61
CA ILE A 302 0.74 -22.39 -3.16
C ILE A 302 1.85 -23.37 -2.75
N ALA A 303 1.94 -24.51 -3.41
CA ALA A 303 2.91 -25.58 -3.08
C ALA A 303 4.39 -25.17 -3.28
N THR A 304 4.68 -24.11 -4.01
CA THR A 304 6.04 -23.74 -4.42
C THR A 304 6.97 -23.30 -3.29
N ILE A 305 6.46 -22.85 -2.16
CA ILE A 305 7.26 -22.44 -0.99
C ILE A 305 7.26 -23.51 0.12
N GLY A 306 6.52 -24.60 -0.06
CA GLY A 306 6.35 -25.61 0.97
C GLY A 306 5.45 -25.15 2.12
N THR A 307 5.44 -25.93 3.20
CA THR A 307 4.59 -25.63 4.37
C THR A 307 5.23 -24.58 5.26
N ILE A 308 4.53 -23.48 5.49
CA ILE A 308 4.88 -22.49 6.52
C ILE A 308 3.93 -22.73 7.70
N PRO A 309 4.41 -23.28 8.83
CA PRO A 309 3.58 -23.51 10.01
C PRO A 309 2.83 -22.24 10.43
N GLY A 310 1.59 -22.38 10.88
CA GLY A 310 0.73 -21.26 11.22
C GLY A 310 0.01 -20.65 10.00
N LEU A 311 0.71 -20.32 8.92
CA LEU A 311 0.09 -19.79 7.70
C LEU A 311 -0.81 -20.83 7.02
N THR A 312 -0.31 -22.05 6.82
CA THR A 312 -1.08 -23.13 6.17
C THR A 312 -2.35 -23.43 6.97
N ALA A 313 -2.23 -23.59 8.29
CA ALA A 313 -3.40 -23.86 9.14
C ALA A 313 -4.42 -22.71 9.13
N ALA A 314 -3.96 -21.45 9.17
CA ALA A 314 -4.83 -20.28 9.10
C ALA A 314 -5.53 -20.18 7.73
N PHE A 315 -4.81 -20.49 6.65
CA PHE A 315 -5.37 -20.49 5.31
C PHE A 315 -6.46 -21.58 5.13
N ASP A 316 -6.19 -22.80 5.58
CA ASP A 316 -7.17 -23.88 5.52
C ASP A 316 -8.42 -23.56 6.38
N SER A 317 -8.23 -22.96 7.57
CA SER A 317 -9.35 -22.46 8.39
C SER A 317 -10.15 -21.35 7.70
N ALA A 318 -9.52 -20.50 6.89
CA ALA A 318 -10.21 -19.50 6.07
C ALA A 318 -11.07 -20.16 4.98
N LEU A 319 -10.60 -21.25 4.35
CA LEU A 319 -11.39 -22.01 3.38
C LEU A 319 -12.63 -22.64 4.02
N ASP A 320 -12.51 -23.14 5.26
CA ASP A 320 -13.66 -23.65 6.02
C ASP A 320 -14.64 -22.54 6.38
N LEU A 321 -14.16 -21.36 6.74
CA LEU A 321 -15.01 -20.19 6.96
C LEU A 321 -15.76 -19.79 5.70
N PHE A 322 -15.12 -19.81 4.51
CA PHE A 322 -15.80 -19.53 3.25
C PHE A 322 -16.95 -20.51 2.99
N ARG A 323 -16.72 -21.80 3.20
CA ARG A 323 -17.78 -22.84 3.09
C ARG A 323 -18.92 -22.59 4.08
N ALA A 324 -18.58 -22.29 5.33
CA ALA A 324 -19.57 -21.98 6.38
C ALA A 324 -20.37 -20.71 6.07
N ALA A 325 -19.77 -19.73 5.36
CA ALA A 325 -20.43 -18.51 4.91
C ALA A 325 -21.28 -18.69 3.64
N GLY A 326 -21.37 -19.91 3.10
CA GLY A 326 -22.18 -20.25 1.94
C GLY A 326 -21.45 -20.17 0.59
N ALA A 327 -20.12 -20.01 0.59
CA ALA A 327 -19.35 -20.04 -0.64
C ALA A 327 -19.04 -21.49 -1.08
N THR A 328 -18.92 -21.70 -2.40
CA THR A 328 -18.39 -22.92 -2.99
C THR A 328 -16.89 -22.77 -3.16
N VAL A 329 -16.09 -23.53 -2.39
CA VAL A 329 -14.64 -23.58 -2.54
C VAL A 329 -14.27 -24.67 -3.53
N VAL A 330 -13.75 -24.28 -4.70
CA VAL A 330 -13.20 -25.18 -5.72
C VAL A 330 -11.71 -25.33 -5.44
N ASP A 331 -11.37 -26.31 -4.62
CA ASP A 331 -10.00 -26.58 -4.21
C ASP A 331 -9.20 -27.33 -5.29
N ASN A 332 -7.88 -27.22 -5.23
CA ASN A 332 -6.93 -27.91 -6.11
C ASN A 332 -7.10 -27.60 -7.61
N ILE A 333 -7.46 -26.38 -7.97
CA ILE A 333 -7.36 -25.93 -9.37
C ILE A 333 -5.89 -25.76 -9.75
N THR A 334 -5.61 -25.82 -11.04
CA THR A 334 -4.26 -25.64 -11.60
C THR A 334 -4.22 -24.43 -12.52
N LEU A 335 -3.19 -23.59 -12.36
CA LEU A 335 -2.84 -22.49 -13.26
C LEU A 335 -1.59 -22.91 -14.06
N PRO A 336 -1.73 -23.44 -15.29
CA PRO A 336 -0.60 -24.03 -16.03
C PRO A 336 0.51 -23.04 -16.38
N GLY A 337 0.16 -21.73 -16.48
CA GLY A 337 1.11 -20.67 -16.81
C GLY A 337 2.07 -20.28 -15.68
N TYR A 338 1.84 -20.74 -14.44
CA TYR A 338 2.64 -20.30 -13.28
C TYR A 338 4.11 -20.71 -13.38
N GLU A 339 4.41 -21.98 -13.62
CA GLU A 339 5.81 -22.47 -13.71
C GLU A 339 6.58 -21.89 -14.91
N PRO A 340 6.00 -21.81 -16.14
CA PRO A 340 6.66 -21.13 -17.24
C PRO A 340 7.00 -19.67 -16.96
N LEU A 341 6.11 -18.93 -16.28
CA LEU A 341 6.39 -17.54 -15.88
C LEU A 341 7.55 -17.46 -14.91
N ARG A 342 7.53 -18.27 -13.86
CA ARG A 342 8.55 -18.28 -12.82
C ARG A 342 9.95 -18.62 -13.36
N ALA A 343 10.02 -19.48 -14.36
CA ALA A 343 11.27 -19.92 -14.99
C ALA A 343 11.75 -18.99 -16.12
N GLY A 344 10.84 -18.21 -16.75
CA GLY A 344 11.12 -17.57 -18.06
C GLY A 344 11.77 -16.20 -18.00
N GLY A 345 11.70 -15.47 -16.87
CA GLY A 345 12.31 -14.14 -16.73
C GLY A 345 11.70 -13.03 -17.60
N TYR A 346 10.51 -13.26 -18.19
CA TYR A 346 9.85 -12.33 -19.12
C TYR A 346 9.59 -10.96 -18.50
N GLU A 347 9.12 -10.94 -17.26
CA GLU A 347 8.85 -9.72 -16.51
C GLU A 347 10.09 -8.82 -16.40
N GLN A 348 11.26 -9.41 -16.15
CA GLN A 348 12.50 -8.63 -16.01
C GLN A 348 12.83 -7.85 -17.29
N VAL A 349 12.58 -8.43 -18.46
CA VAL A 349 12.77 -7.74 -19.75
C VAL A 349 11.79 -6.59 -19.91
N VAL A 350 10.52 -6.83 -19.56
CA VAL A 350 9.46 -5.80 -19.64
C VAL A 350 9.80 -4.64 -18.70
N LEU A 351 10.07 -4.90 -17.43
CA LEU A 351 10.36 -3.86 -16.45
C LEU A 351 11.63 -3.06 -16.78
N ASN A 352 12.69 -3.72 -17.26
CA ASN A 352 13.93 -3.05 -17.65
C ASN A 352 13.72 -2.11 -18.84
N SER A 353 12.98 -2.54 -19.86
CA SER A 353 12.69 -1.73 -21.05
C SER A 353 11.75 -0.57 -20.72
N ASP A 354 10.70 -0.82 -19.92
CA ASP A 354 9.76 0.22 -19.48
C ASP A 354 10.49 1.27 -18.64
N PHE A 355 11.33 0.86 -17.69
CA PHE A 355 12.00 1.81 -16.81
C PHE A 355 12.89 2.80 -17.58
N VAL A 356 13.59 2.34 -18.62
CA VAL A 356 14.39 3.23 -19.48
C VAL A 356 13.53 4.29 -20.16
N THR A 357 12.38 3.88 -20.71
CA THR A 357 11.46 4.78 -21.43
C THR A 357 10.68 5.68 -20.48
N ASP A 358 10.02 5.09 -19.49
CA ASP A 358 9.08 5.78 -18.60
C ASP A 358 9.77 6.75 -17.66
N LEU A 359 10.97 6.40 -17.14
CA LEU A 359 11.76 7.31 -16.33
C LEU A 359 12.15 8.56 -17.12
N ARG A 360 12.59 8.42 -18.36
CA ARG A 360 12.92 9.56 -19.21
C ARG A 360 11.70 10.46 -19.43
N ALA A 361 10.53 9.85 -19.67
CA ALA A 361 9.28 10.59 -19.84
C ALA A 361 8.85 11.34 -18.58
N TYR A 362 9.07 10.76 -17.40
CA TYR A 362 8.83 11.43 -16.11
C TYR A 362 9.79 12.60 -15.89
N LEU A 363 11.10 12.38 -16.07
CA LEU A 363 12.13 13.40 -15.85
C LEU A 363 11.96 14.62 -16.76
N ALA A 364 11.47 14.41 -17.99
CA ALA A 364 11.17 15.49 -18.93
C ALA A 364 10.01 16.40 -18.49
N GLN A 365 9.18 15.99 -17.53
CA GLN A 365 8.09 16.79 -16.99
C GLN A 365 8.51 17.67 -15.80
N LEU A 366 9.72 17.51 -15.27
CA LEU A 366 10.20 18.30 -14.15
C LEU A 366 10.40 19.76 -14.56
N THR A 367 9.83 20.69 -13.78
CA THR A 367 10.00 22.13 -13.97
C THR A 367 11.28 22.67 -13.30
N VAL A 368 11.75 21.96 -12.26
CA VAL A 368 13.04 22.19 -11.62
C VAL A 368 13.72 20.83 -11.45
N ASN A 369 14.94 20.70 -11.95
CA ASN A 369 15.75 19.49 -11.89
C ASN A 369 17.18 19.85 -11.44
N PRO A 370 17.43 19.95 -10.13
CA PRO A 370 18.69 20.47 -9.61
C PRO A 370 19.92 19.62 -9.97
N SER A 371 19.72 18.30 -10.07
CA SER A 371 20.79 17.35 -10.38
C SER A 371 21.01 17.13 -11.88
N SER A 372 20.22 17.78 -12.72
CA SER A 372 20.27 17.65 -14.21
C SER A 372 20.18 16.21 -14.71
N VAL A 373 19.53 15.32 -13.97
CA VAL A 373 19.30 13.92 -14.34
C VAL A 373 18.15 13.85 -15.35
N THR A 374 18.42 13.44 -16.59
CA THR A 374 17.45 13.40 -17.70
C THR A 374 17.23 11.99 -18.26
N SER A 375 18.07 11.05 -17.86
CA SER A 375 18.07 9.66 -18.35
C SER A 375 18.46 8.68 -17.23
N LEU A 376 18.25 7.38 -17.48
CA LEU A 376 18.74 6.33 -16.59
C LEU A 376 20.28 6.31 -16.50
N GLY A 377 20.98 6.69 -17.57
CA GLY A 377 22.45 6.83 -17.57
C GLY A 377 22.91 7.91 -16.60
N ASP A 378 22.29 9.11 -16.65
CA ASP A 378 22.62 10.21 -15.73
C ASP A 378 22.30 9.82 -14.27
N LEU A 379 21.17 9.12 -14.07
CA LEU A 379 20.78 8.63 -12.74
C LEU A 379 21.78 7.62 -12.19
N LEU A 380 22.28 6.71 -13.04
CA LEU A 380 23.30 5.73 -12.68
C LEU A 380 24.60 6.43 -12.24
N GLU A 381 25.11 7.39 -13.05
CA GLU A 381 26.31 8.15 -12.77
C GLU A 381 26.16 8.96 -11.47
N PHE A 382 25.04 9.68 -11.31
CA PHE A 382 24.74 10.43 -10.08
C PHE A 382 24.81 9.50 -8.86
N THR A 383 24.12 8.37 -8.93
CA THR A 383 24.00 7.43 -7.79
C THR A 383 25.34 6.79 -7.43
N GLN A 384 26.18 6.49 -8.42
CA GLN A 384 27.49 5.88 -8.19
C GLN A 384 28.53 6.89 -7.67
N THR A 385 28.33 8.18 -7.90
CA THR A 385 29.27 9.24 -7.49
C THR A 385 28.84 10.00 -6.24
N HIS A 386 27.53 10.02 -5.91
CA HIS A 386 27.03 10.76 -4.76
C HIS A 386 27.21 9.96 -3.45
N PRO A 387 27.99 10.46 -2.45
CA PRO A 387 28.40 9.67 -1.28
C PRO A 387 27.22 9.16 -0.43
N LEU A 388 26.13 9.93 -0.35
CA LEU A 388 24.96 9.60 0.48
C LEU A 388 24.06 8.54 -0.17
N GLU A 389 24.27 8.19 -1.43
CA GLU A 389 23.55 7.09 -2.12
C GLU A 389 24.09 5.71 -1.73
N GLN A 390 25.18 5.63 -0.96
CA GLN A 390 25.76 4.41 -0.40
C GLN A 390 26.20 3.36 -1.45
N TRP A 391 26.55 3.81 -2.67
CA TRP A 391 27.21 2.91 -3.62
C TRP A 391 28.67 2.68 -3.17
N PRO A 392 29.25 1.45 -3.32
CA PRO A 392 28.68 0.25 -3.94
C PRO A 392 27.91 -0.68 -2.97
N LEU A 393 27.81 -0.36 -1.67
CA LEU A 393 27.11 -1.20 -0.69
C LEU A 393 25.66 -1.47 -1.11
N ARG A 394 24.99 -0.45 -1.62
CA ARG A 394 23.69 -0.51 -2.28
C ARG A 394 23.94 -0.35 -3.77
N ASP A 395 24.00 -1.46 -4.49
CA ASP A 395 24.39 -1.48 -5.90
C ASP A 395 23.34 -0.84 -6.84
N THR A 396 23.66 -0.80 -8.13
CA THR A 396 22.83 -0.28 -9.22
C THR A 396 22.59 -1.33 -10.31
N LYS A 397 22.73 -2.60 -9.97
CA LYS A 397 22.73 -3.71 -10.95
C LYS A 397 21.47 -3.81 -11.79
N ARG A 398 20.30 -3.45 -11.24
CA ARG A 398 19.07 -3.45 -12.02
C ARG A 398 19.15 -2.44 -13.18
N TRP A 399 19.68 -1.25 -12.91
CA TRP A 399 19.86 -0.20 -13.92
C TRP A 399 20.96 -0.53 -14.93
N GLU A 400 22.07 -1.10 -14.48
CA GLU A 400 23.13 -1.59 -15.34
C GLU A 400 22.59 -2.66 -16.30
N THR A 401 21.74 -3.57 -15.80
CA THR A 401 21.06 -4.59 -16.62
C THR A 401 20.08 -3.94 -17.61
N ALA A 402 19.27 -2.97 -17.18
CA ALA A 402 18.33 -2.29 -18.04
C ALA A 402 19.03 -1.51 -19.17
N LEU A 403 20.11 -0.81 -18.87
CA LEU A 403 20.95 -0.14 -19.88
C LEU A 403 21.64 -1.12 -20.81
N GLY A 404 22.05 -2.29 -20.27
CA GLY A 404 22.71 -3.36 -21.04
C GLY A 404 21.83 -3.98 -22.12
N TYR A 405 20.48 -3.87 -22.02
CA TYR A 405 19.58 -4.29 -23.12
C TYR A 405 19.67 -3.36 -24.35
N GLY A 406 20.07 -2.10 -24.16
CA GLY A 406 20.28 -1.15 -25.25
C GLY A 406 18.99 -0.69 -25.96
N HIS A 407 17.82 -1.00 -25.41
CA HIS A 407 16.53 -0.61 -25.99
C HIS A 407 15.47 -0.29 -24.90
N GLY A 408 14.43 0.44 -25.28
CA GLY A 408 13.24 0.70 -24.50
C GLY A 408 12.07 -0.23 -24.87
N ASN A 409 10.86 0.17 -24.51
CA ASN A 409 9.66 -0.63 -24.70
C ASN A 409 9.03 -0.53 -26.12
N GLU A 410 9.67 0.20 -27.04
CA GLU A 410 9.30 0.22 -28.46
C GLU A 410 9.92 -0.95 -29.26
N ALA A 411 10.90 -1.64 -28.69
CA ALA A 411 11.65 -2.69 -29.38
C ALA A 411 10.83 -3.98 -29.57
N PRO A 412 11.09 -4.75 -30.65
CA PRO A 412 10.43 -6.04 -30.88
C PRO A 412 10.62 -7.03 -29.73
N GLU A 413 11.79 -7.03 -29.11
CA GLU A 413 12.15 -7.90 -27.99
C GLU A 413 11.25 -7.63 -26.75
N PHE A 414 10.89 -6.38 -26.48
CA PHE A 414 9.93 -6.04 -25.45
C PHE A 414 8.58 -6.71 -25.74
N TRP A 415 8.04 -6.53 -26.94
CA TRP A 415 6.72 -7.04 -27.29
C TRP A 415 6.63 -8.56 -27.27
N ALA A 416 7.69 -9.26 -27.64
CA ALA A 416 7.76 -10.71 -27.58
C ALA A 416 7.66 -11.22 -26.12
N ASN A 417 8.37 -10.57 -25.18
CA ASN A 417 8.30 -10.93 -23.76
C ASN A 417 6.97 -10.51 -23.13
N TYR A 418 6.49 -9.30 -23.44
CA TYR A 418 5.24 -8.77 -22.91
C TYR A 418 4.03 -9.64 -23.33
N THR A 419 3.92 -10.00 -24.61
CA THR A 419 2.84 -10.87 -25.07
C THR A 419 2.91 -12.28 -24.47
N THR A 420 4.13 -12.81 -24.29
CA THR A 420 4.34 -14.11 -23.68
C THR A 420 3.92 -14.13 -22.21
N GLN A 421 4.31 -13.11 -21.42
CA GLN A 421 3.89 -13.04 -20.02
C GLN A 421 2.37 -12.85 -19.89
N LEU A 422 1.74 -12.04 -20.76
CA LEU A 422 0.28 -11.88 -20.78
C LEU A 422 -0.42 -13.22 -21.06
N TYR A 423 0.10 -14.05 -21.95
CA TYR A 423 -0.47 -15.37 -22.27
C TYR A 423 -0.40 -16.33 -21.08
N TYR A 424 0.77 -16.42 -20.43
CA TYR A 424 0.94 -17.30 -19.28
C TYR A 424 0.19 -16.82 -18.04
N ALA A 425 0.21 -15.53 -17.74
CA ALA A 425 -0.44 -14.99 -16.56
C ALA A 425 -1.97 -14.85 -16.72
N GLY A 426 -2.45 -14.64 -17.94
CA GLY A 426 -3.86 -14.48 -18.28
C GLY A 426 -4.53 -15.80 -18.64
N PRO A 427 -4.60 -16.18 -19.95
CA PRO A 427 -5.30 -17.38 -20.41
C PRO A 427 -4.85 -18.69 -19.74
N LEU A 428 -3.59 -18.86 -19.43
CA LEU A 428 -3.04 -20.01 -18.70
C LEU A 428 -2.88 -19.76 -17.19
N GLY A 429 -3.24 -18.57 -16.72
CA GLY A 429 -3.13 -18.14 -15.34
C GLY A 429 -4.47 -17.69 -14.76
N VAL A 430 -4.50 -16.45 -14.25
CA VAL A 430 -5.62 -15.92 -13.47
C VAL A 430 -6.94 -15.94 -14.26
N THR A 431 -6.99 -15.31 -15.46
CA THR A 431 -8.24 -15.19 -16.22
C THR A 431 -8.72 -16.54 -16.75
N GLY A 432 -7.81 -17.42 -17.16
CA GLY A 432 -8.13 -18.79 -17.55
C GLY A 432 -8.65 -19.61 -16.38
N GLY A 433 -8.03 -19.50 -15.20
CA GLY A 433 -8.49 -20.14 -13.98
C GLY A 433 -9.91 -19.71 -13.60
N LEU A 434 -10.18 -18.41 -13.59
CA LEU A 434 -11.51 -17.86 -13.28
C LEU A 434 -12.58 -18.40 -14.24
N ARG A 435 -12.31 -18.40 -15.55
CA ARG A 435 -13.26 -18.81 -16.58
C ARG A 435 -13.49 -20.32 -16.62
N ASN A 436 -12.40 -21.10 -16.64
CA ASN A 436 -12.48 -22.56 -16.81
C ASN A 436 -13.22 -23.25 -15.66
N TYR A 437 -13.17 -22.68 -14.45
CA TYR A 437 -13.83 -23.22 -13.27
C TYR A 437 -15.06 -22.39 -12.86
N SER A 438 -15.46 -21.38 -13.65
CA SER A 438 -16.59 -20.47 -13.38
C SER A 438 -16.51 -19.87 -11.97
N LEU A 439 -15.39 -19.17 -11.67
CA LEU A 439 -15.08 -18.62 -10.35
C LEU A 439 -15.33 -17.11 -10.30
N ASP A 440 -15.71 -16.65 -9.12
CA ASP A 440 -15.80 -15.23 -8.80
C ASP A 440 -14.45 -14.63 -8.40
N ALA A 441 -13.59 -15.42 -7.75
CA ALA A 441 -12.24 -15.04 -7.38
C ALA A 441 -11.34 -16.28 -7.21
N LEU A 442 -10.02 -16.05 -7.35
CA LEU A 442 -9.00 -16.96 -6.80
C LEU A 442 -8.61 -16.49 -5.41
N VAL A 443 -8.22 -17.41 -4.54
CA VAL A 443 -7.72 -17.10 -3.21
C VAL A 443 -6.40 -17.80 -2.95
N VAL A 444 -5.43 -17.04 -2.41
CA VAL A 444 -4.10 -17.53 -2.04
C VAL A 444 -3.60 -16.82 -0.79
N PRO A 445 -2.67 -17.40 -0.01
CA PRO A 445 -1.87 -16.61 0.93
C PRO A 445 -1.18 -15.45 0.20
N THR A 446 -1.12 -14.27 0.80
CA THR A 446 -0.68 -13.04 0.12
C THR A 446 0.73 -13.14 -0.48
N TRP A 447 1.60 -13.99 0.06
CA TRP A 447 2.94 -14.24 -0.52
C TRP A 447 2.91 -14.74 -1.98
N PHE A 448 1.80 -15.28 -2.45
CA PHE A 448 1.66 -15.83 -3.81
C PHE A 448 0.78 -14.96 -4.72
N ALA A 449 0.34 -13.80 -4.22
CA ALA A 449 -0.77 -13.07 -4.83
C ALA A 449 -0.35 -12.13 -5.97
N SER A 450 0.92 -11.67 -6.03
CA SER A 450 1.25 -10.51 -6.85
C SER A 450 1.62 -10.83 -8.29
N MET A 451 2.50 -11.80 -8.52
CA MET A 451 3.17 -12.03 -9.82
C MET A 451 2.19 -12.07 -11.01
N MET A 452 1.27 -13.03 -11.06
CA MET A 452 0.37 -13.14 -12.22
C MET A 452 -0.56 -11.94 -12.39
N PRO A 453 -1.22 -11.40 -11.33
CA PRO A 453 -2.03 -10.19 -11.44
C PRO A 453 -1.25 -8.94 -11.84
N ALA A 454 0.03 -8.83 -11.45
CA ALA A 454 0.90 -7.74 -11.89
C ALA A 454 1.05 -7.71 -13.41
N LEU A 455 1.39 -8.86 -14.00
CA LEU A 455 1.68 -9.00 -15.43
C LEU A 455 0.48 -8.68 -16.33
N ILE A 456 -0.74 -9.02 -15.90
CA ILE A 456 -1.97 -8.77 -16.68
C ILE A 456 -2.72 -7.52 -16.22
N GLY A 457 -2.21 -6.81 -15.22
CA GLY A 457 -2.83 -5.61 -14.68
C GLY A 457 -4.18 -5.87 -13.98
N SER A 458 -4.44 -7.07 -13.43
CA SER A 458 -5.70 -7.38 -12.75
C SER A 458 -5.65 -7.01 -11.25
N PRO A 459 -6.82 -6.77 -10.62
CA PRO A 459 -6.89 -6.32 -9.23
C PRO A 459 -6.63 -7.44 -8.23
N VAL A 460 -6.14 -7.05 -7.07
CA VAL A 460 -6.01 -7.92 -5.89
C VAL A 460 -6.41 -7.16 -4.64
N VAL A 461 -7.15 -7.81 -3.75
CA VAL A 461 -7.45 -7.30 -2.40
C VAL A 461 -6.83 -8.24 -1.38
N THR A 462 -5.89 -7.75 -0.57
CA THR A 462 -5.33 -8.49 0.56
C THR A 462 -5.95 -8.04 1.87
N VAL A 463 -6.14 -8.98 2.79
CA VAL A 463 -6.65 -8.73 4.14
C VAL A 463 -5.84 -9.52 5.17
N PRO A 464 -5.76 -9.08 6.43
CA PRO A 464 -5.11 -9.84 7.50
C PRO A 464 -5.70 -11.24 7.66
N LEU A 465 -4.83 -12.25 7.79
CA LEU A 465 -5.20 -13.65 8.01
C LEU A 465 -4.76 -14.16 9.38
N GLY A 466 -3.64 -13.66 9.89
CA GLY A 466 -3.08 -14.12 11.15
C GLY A 466 -1.70 -13.55 11.42
N LYS A 467 -0.99 -14.25 12.29
CA LYS A 467 0.40 -13.96 12.65
C LYS A 467 1.22 -15.23 12.82
N MET A 468 2.52 -15.10 12.67
CA MET A 468 3.44 -16.20 12.92
C MET A 468 3.33 -16.66 14.39
N PRO A 469 3.37 -17.98 14.65
CA PRO A 469 3.23 -18.54 16.00
C PRO A 469 4.41 -18.14 16.89
N ALA A 470 4.22 -18.32 18.22
CA ALA A 470 5.21 -17.90 19.22
C ALA A 470 6.54 -18.64 19.13
N ASP A 471 6.56 -19.82 18.57
CA ASP A 471 7.73 -20.67 18.33
C ASP A 471 8.31 -20.53 16.93
N ALA A 472 7.84 -19.58 16.13
CA ALA A 472 8.35 -19.35 14.79
C ALA A 472 9.86 -19.05 14.78
N VAL A 473 10.59 -19.72 13.90
CA VAL A 473 12.03 -19.50 13.72
C VAL A 473 12.28 -18.10 13.17
N VAL A 474 13.22 -17.38 13.80
CA VAL A 474 13.63 -16.05 13.35
C VAL A 474 14.51 -16.20 12.11
N VAL A 475 14.10 -15.60 10.99
CA VAL A 475 14.80 -15.62 9.71
C VAL A 475 15.11 -14.18 9.29
N LYS A 476 16.37 -13.93 8.93
CA LYS A 476 16.80 -12.63 8.38
C LYS A 476 16.49 -12.53 6.89
N ASN A 477 16.35 -11.30 6.40
CA ASN A 477 16.30 -11.00 4.97
C ASN A 477 17.65 -11.30 4.29
N GLN A 478 17.67 -11.29 2.96
CA GLN A 478 18.88 -11.60 2.17
C GLN A 478 20.05 -10.64 2.48
N PHE A 479 19.80 -9.38 2.72
CA PHE A 479 20.83 -8.39 3.07
C PHE A 479 21.37 -8.58 4.51
N GLY A 480 20.66 -9.33 5.36
CA GLY A 480 21.10 -9.72 6.70
C GLY A 480 20.83 -8.70 7.81
N ASN A 481 20.26 -7.53 7.50
CA ASN A 481 20.03 -6.44 8.46
C ASN A 481 18.62 -6.41 9.09
N LEU A 482 17.64 -7.06 8.46
CA LEU A 482 16.25 -7.10 8.93
C LEU A 482 15.77 -8.54 9.16
N VAL A 483 14.69 -8.69 9.90
CA VAL A 483 14.03 -9.96 10.22
C VAL A 483 12.82 -10.14 9.31
N SER A 484 12.88 -11.08 8.37
CA SER A 484 11.82 -11.36 7.41
C SER A 484 10.73 -12.28 7.96
N ARG A 485 11.04 -13.09 8.97
CA ARG A 485 10.09 -13.98 9.64
C ARG A 485 10.46 -14.12 11.11
N ALA A 486 9.48 -13.98 12.01
CA ALA A 486 9.64 -14.12 13.46
C ALA A 486 8.27 -14.29 14.12
N PRO A 487 8.20 -14.67 15.40
CA PRO A 487 6.95 -14.65 16.16
C PRO A 487 6.23 -13.32 16.06
N ASN A 488 4.90 -13.36 16.01
CA ASN A 488 4.02 -12.19 15.93
C ASN A 488 4.06 -11.39 14.61
N VAL A 489 4.93 -11.71 13.65
CA VAL A 489 4.91 -11.08 12.32
C VAL A 489 3.62 -11.45 11.61
N PRO A 490 2.82 -10.46 11.13
CA PRO A 490 1.54 -10.72 10.47
C PRO A 490 1.70 -11.41 9.12
N PHE A 491 0.61 -12.02 8.67
CA PHE A 491 0.43 -12.48 7.30
C PHE A 491 -1.03 -12.36 6.86
N GLY A 492 -1.26 -12.32 5.55
CA GLY A 492 -2.56 -12.08 4.94
C GLY A 492 -3.01 -13.15 3.95
N ILE A 493 -4.26 -13.01 3.52
CA ILE A 493 -4.90 -13.74 2.44
C ILE A 493 -5.34 -12.75 1.37
N SER A 494 -5.26 -13.16 0.09
CA SER A 494 -5.57 -12.29 -1.04
C SER A 494 -6.62 -12.90 -1.96
N PHE A 495 -7.51 -12.03 -2.44
CA PHE A 495 -8.54 -12.32 -3.43
C PHE A 495 -8.09 -11.71 -4.76
N LEU A 496 -7.98 -12.54 -5.81
CA LEU A 496 -7.55 -12.17 -7.15
C LEU A 496 -8.73 -12.27 -8.11
N GLY A 497 -8.90 -11.27 -8.98
CA GLY A 497 -10.02 -11.21 -9.92
C GLY A 497 -9.62 -10.84 -11.34
N GLU A 498 -10.62 -10.73 -12.22
CA GLU A 498 -10.43 -10.16 -13.56
C GLU A 498 -10.24 -8.63 -13.48
N ARG A 499 -9.70 -8.03 -14.54
CA ARG A 499 -9.55 -6.56 -14.58
C ARG A 499 -10.89 -5.88 -14.34
N PHE A 500 -10.87 -4.83 -13.51
CA PHE A 500 -12.03 -4.02 -13.12
C PHE A 500 -13.10 -4.75 -12.31
N SER A 501 -12.72 -5.83 -11.60
CA SER A 501 -13.60 -6.55 -10.67
C SER A 501 -13.40 -6.16 -9.19
N GLU A 502 -12.85 -5.00 -8.92
CA GLU A 502 -12.55 -4.51 -7.56
C GLU A 502 -13.78 -4.55 -6.65
N GLU A 503 -14.96 -4.16 -7.16
CA GLU A 503 -16.22 -4.18 -6.41
C GLU A 503 -16.49 -5.58 -5.82
N LYS A 504 -16.38 -6.62 -6.64
CA LYS A 504 -16.58 -8.01 -6.20
C LYS A 504 -15.52 -8.43 -5.16
N LEU A 505 -14.24 -8.13 -5.41
CA LEU A 505 -13.17 -8.51 -4.51
C LEU A 505 -13.28 -7.79 -3.16
N ILE A 506 -13.67 -6.52 -3.15
CA ILE A 506 -13.95 -5.76 -1.93
C ILE A 506 -15.07 -6.41 -1.13
N GLY A 507 -16.16 -6.83 -1.78
CA GLY A 507 -17.25 -7.54 -1.10
C GLY A 507 -16.78 -8.83 -0.42
N LEU A 508 -16.06 -9.69 -1.14
CA LEU A 508 -15.54 -10.95 -0.61
C LEU A 508 -14.57 -10.71 0.55
N ALA A 509 -13.65 -9.76 0.39
CA ALA A 509 -12.66 -9.38 1.42
C ALA A 509 -13.33 -8.80 2.68
N TYR A 510 -14.33 -7.93 2.52
CA TYR A 510 -15.10 -7.37 3.62
C TYR A 510 -15.87 -8.46 4.37
N ALA A 511 -16.56 -9.34 3.65
CA ALA A 511 -17.30 -10.44 4.26
C ALA A 511 -16.39 -11.39 5.08
N PHE A 512 -15.15 -11.60 4.64
CA PHE A 512 -14.14 -12.35 5.39
C PHE A 512 -13.64 -11.55 6.62
N GLU A 513 -13.25 -10.29 6.42
CA GLU A 513 -12.77 -9.41 7.49
C GLU A 513 -13.75 -9.34 8.66
N GLN A 514 -15.03 -9.09 8.36
CA GLN A 514 -16.07 -8.93 9.39
C GLN A 514 -16.40 -10.21 10.17
N ARG A 515 -16.07 -11.39 9.62
CA ARG A 515 -16.24 -12.66 10.30
C ARG A 515 -15.05 -13.04 11.17
N THR A 516 -13.88 -12.53 10.83
CA THR A 516 -12.65 -12.92 11.52
C THR A 516 -12.16 -11.85 12.51
N LEU A 517 -12.23 -10.58 12.13
CA LEU A 517 -11.67 -9.44 12.85
C LEU A 517 -10.23 -9.70 13.34
N VAL A 518 -9.51 -10.54 12.62
CA VAL A 518 -8.21 -11.10 13.03
C VAL A 518 -7.15 -10.01 13.22
N ARG A 519 -7.28 -8.89 12.47
CA ARG A 519 -6.37 -7.74 12.64
C ARG A 519 -6.24 -7.30 14.09
N LYS A 520 -7.35 -7.26 14.83
CA LYS A 520 -7.40 -6.80 16.23
C LYS A 520 -6.68 -7.75 17.21
N THR A 521 -6.36 -8.97 16.78
CA THR A 521 -5.64 -9.97 17.59
C THR A 521 -4.11 -9.87 17.46
N VAL A 522 -3.62 -9.06 16.52
CA VAL A 522 -2.20 -8.93 16.19
C VAL A 522 -1.70 -7.55 16.64
N VAL A 523 -1.01 -7.51 17.76
CA VAL A 523 -0.60 -6.25 18.41
C VAL A 523 0.85 -5.91 18.08
N PRO A 524 1.15 -4.66 17.64
CA PRO A 524 2.52 -4.21 17.44
C PRO A 524 3.32 -4.22 18.76
N TYR A 525 4.63 -4.51 18.70
CA TYR A 525 5.52 -4.40 19.87
C TYR A 525 5.88 -2.94 20.20
N LEU A 526 5.84 -2.08 19.19
CA LEU A 526 6.07 -0.64 19.29
C LEU A 526 4.89 0.11 18.69
N GLN A 527 4.24 0.94 19.48
CA GLN A 527 3.12 1.76 19.04
C GLN A 527 3.13 3.12 19.75
N PRO A 528 2.64 4.19 19.10
CA PRO A 528 2.52 5.50 19.74
C PRO A 528 1.42 5.49 20.82
N THR A 529 1.56 6.39 21.78
CA THR A 529 0.64 6.52 22.94
C THR A 529 -0.28 7.73 22.87
N THR A 530 0.08 8.76 22.09
CA THR A 530 -0.77 9.95 21.92
C THR A 530 -2.11 9.56 21.29
N GLU A 531 -3.19 10.07 21.86
CA GLU A 531 -4.56 9.90 21.35
C GLU A 531 -5.20 11.24 21.00
N LEU A 532 -6.32 11.21 20.31
CA LEU A 532 -7.02 12.42 19.85
C LEU A 532 -7.45 13.32 21.01
N VAL A 533 -7.83 12.75 22.15
CA VAL A 533 -8.20 13.48 23.35
C VAL A 533 -7.08 14.37 23.87
N ASP A 534 -5.81 13.99 23.68
CA ASP A 534 -4.65 14.78 24.12
C ASP A 534 -4.55 16.10 23.31
N ALA A 535 -4.78 16.02 22.00
CA ALA A 535 -4.79 17.21 21.12
C ALA A 535 -5.94 18.16 21.47
N VAL A 536 -7.15 17.61 21.68
CA VAL A 536 -8.33 18.40 22.08
C VAL A 536 -8.11 19.09 23.43
N ASN A 537 -7.54 18.38 24.42
CA ASN A 537 -7.25 18.96 25.73
C ASN A 537 -6.23 20.10 25.63
N LYS A 538 -5.17 19.94 24.84
CA LYS A 538 -4.18 21.01 24.59
C LYS A 538 -4.83 22.25 23.95
N ARG A 539 -5.74 22.07 22.99
CA ARG A 539 -6.49 23.19 22.37
C ARG A 539 -7.37 23.90 23.38
N LYS A 540 -8.17 23.15 24.18
CA LYS A 540 -9.05 23.72 25.20
C LYS A 540 -8.26 24.47 26.29
N ALA A 541 -7.09 23.98 26.69
CA ALA A 541 -6.21 24.65 27.65
C ALA A 541 -5.68 25.97 27.12
N LYS A 542 -5.22 26.01 25.83
CA LYS A 542 -4.75 27.25 25.18
C LYS A 542 -5.86 28.31 25.03
N ALA A 543 -7.12 27.90 24.82
CA ALA A 543 -8.22 28.83 24.71
C ALA A 543 -8.66 29.43 26.05
N LYS A 544 -8.23 28.85 27.19
CA LYS A 544 -8.52 29.35 28.56
C LYS A 544 -7.40 30.22 29.13
N ALA A 545 -6.19 30.14 28.56
CA ALA A 545 -5.03 30.95 28.90
C ALA A 545 -5.00 32.25 28.09
#